data_28345828f37418639013ab5b162b3d6c
#
_entry.id   28345828f37418639013ab5b162b3d6c
#
_cell.length_a   1.000
_cell.length_b   1.000
_cell.length_c   1.000
_cell.angle_alpha   90.00
_cell.angle_beta   90.00
_cell.angle_gamma   90.00
#
_symmetry.space_group_name_H-M   'P 1'
#
loop_
_entity.id
_entity.type
_entity.pdbx_description
1 polymer ?
#
loop_
_entity_poly.entity_id
_entity_poly.type
_entity_poly.pdbx_seq_one_letter_code
_entity_poly.pdbx_strand_id
1 'polypeptide(L)'
;MKKTIIILLLYFLNLSSAYSIEPDVFVQSTVNRASEILSKDISKEEKINQLKVIAKETVDIRGVGFYSIGSARKNLNEDQKNKYLEVFEDYFLKSFSSRLSEYSNPKIDVQDKDVLNKNYTIVRSILVATPDRPEIKIDWRIYTKNPDNPLI
;
A
#
# COMPACT_ATOMS: atom_id res chain seq x y z
N MET A 1 27.29 19.33 -40.62
CA MET A 1 27.59 18.19 -39.73
C MET A 1 27.50 18.52 -38.24
N LYS A 2 28.10 19.59 -37.69
CA LYS A 2 28.02 19.92 -36.24
C LYS A 2 26.62 20.23 -35.74
N LYS A 3 25.75 20.90 -36.51
CA LYS A 3 24.35 21.21 -36.12
C LYS A 3 23.47 19.97 -36.08
N THR A 4 23.66 18.98 -36.93
CA THR A 4 22.90 17.72 -36.97
C THR A 4 23.21 16.83 -35.76
N ILE A 5 24.46 16.83 -35.30
CA ILE A 5 24.91 16.07 -34.14
C ILE A 5 24.28 16.64 -32.84
N ILE A 6 24.18 17.98 -32.74
CA ILE A 6 23.55 18.64 -31.56
C ILE A 6 22.06 18.32 -31.47
N ILE A 7 21.33 18.27 -32.58
CA ILE A 7 19.92 17.91 -32.62
C ILE A 7 19.72 16.43 -32.23
N LEU A 8 20.60 15.52 -32.66
CA LEU A 8 20.54 14.13 -32.28
C LEU A 8 20.82 13.92 -30.77
N LEU A 9 21.73 14.69 -30.20
CA LEU A 9 22.07 14.64 -28.77
C LEU A 9 20.91 15.12 -27.89
N LEU A 10 20.16 16.16 -28.33
CA LEU A 10 18.97 16.67 -27.63
C LEU A 10 17.78 15.70 -27.68
N TYR A 11 17.70 14.83 -28.67
CA TYR A 11 16.63 13.83 -28.78
C TYR A 11 16.84 12.67 -27.78
N PHE A 12 18.08 12.34 -27.41
CA PHE A 12 18.40 11.30 -26.43
C PHE A 12 18.18 11.71 -24.98
N LEU A 13 18.03 13.02 -24.68
CA LEU A 13 17.81 13.53 -23.32
C LEU A 13 16.34 13.43 -22.84
N ASN A 14 15.41 13.00 -23.73
CA ASN A 14 13.99 12.88 -23.37
C ASN A 14 13.52 11.42 -23.11
N LEU A 15 14.43 10.48 -22.92
CA LEU A 15 14.09 9.15 -22.42
C LEU A 15 13.88 9.24 -20.90
N SER A 16 12.81 9.91 -20.48
CA SER A 16 12.28 9.74 -19.13
C SER A 16 11.81 8.30 -19.03
N SER A 17 12.62 7.43 -18.44
CA SER A 17 12.18 6.10 -18.03
C SER A 17 11.04 6.31 -17.05
N ALA A 18 9.82 6.03 -17.46
CA ALA A 18 8.69 5.91 -16.53
C ALA A 18 9.05 4.73 -15.60
N TYR A 19 9.48 5.05 -14.38
CA TYR A 19 9.75 4.05 -13.35
C TYR A 19 8.40 3.59 -12.81
N SER A 20 7.87 2.52 -13.40
CA SER A 20 6.75 1.79 -12.80
C SER A 20 7.24 1.02 -11.59
N ILE A 21 6.57 1.18 -10.46
CA ILE A 21 6.86 0.39 -9.27
C ILE A 21 6.16 -0.96 -9.42
N GLU A 22 6.93 -2.05 -9.48
CA GLU A 22 6.39 -3.40 -9.53
C GLU A 22 5.57 -3.70 -8.25
N PRO A 23 4.36 -4.28 -8.37
CA PRO A 23 3.45 -4.48 -7.23
C PRO A 23 4.04 -5.31 -6.09
N ASP A 24 4.83 -6.35 -6.39
CA ASP A 24 5.50 -7.18 -5.40
C ASP A 24 6.63 -6.42 -4.68
N VAL A 25 7.39 -5.61 -5.41
CA VAL A 25 8.42 -4.72 -4.83
C VAL A 25 7.75 -3.66 -3.91
N PHE A 26 6.62 -3.12 -4.33
CA PHE A 26 5.83 -2.19 -3.52
C PHE A 26 5.37 -2.82 -2.20
N VAL A 27 4.78 -4.04 -2.26
CA VAL A 27 4.36 -4.77 -1.06
C VAL A 27 5.57 -5.07 -0.18
N GLN A 28 6.67 -5.59 -0.76
CA GLN A 28 7.88 -5.91 0.01
C GLN A 28 8.45 -4.69 0.72
N SER A 29 8.52 -3.55 0.03
CA SER A 29 8.96 -2.28 0.64
C SER A 29 8.05 -1.84 1.78
N THR A 30 6.73 -1.92 1.58
CA THR A 30 5.73 -1.52 2.58
C THR A 30 5.81 -2.40 3.84
N VAL A 31 5.88 -3.72 3.67
CA VAL A 31 5.98 -4.63 4.81
C VAL A 31 7.32 -4.53 5.54
N ASN A 32 8.42 -4.26 4.83
CA ASN A 32 9.73 -4.04 5.45
C ASN A 32 9.72 -2.79 6.33
N ARG A 33 9.14 -1.68 5.84
CA ARG A 33 8.98 -0.43 6.63
C ARG A 33 8.15 -0.68 7.89
N ALA A 34 7.02 -1.40 7.77
CA ALA A 34 6.19 -1.74 8.93
C ALA A 34 6.94 -2.65 9.93
N SER A 35 7.62 -3.68 9.45
CA SER A 35 8.41 -4.59 10.30
C SER A 35 9.55 -3.87 11.02
N GLU A 36 10.22 -2.93 10.36
CA GLU A 36 11.25 -2.10 11.00
C GLU A 36 10.67 -1.30 12.17
N ILE A 37 9.51 -0.64 12.00
CA ILE A 37 8.85 0.10 13.07
C ILE A 37 8.50 -0.83 14.24
N LEU A 38 7.93 -2.01 13.93
CA LEU A 38 7.50 -2.98 14.93
C LEU A 38 8.66 -3.58 15.73
N SER A 39 9.87 -3.61 15.14
CA SER A 39 11.09 -4.11 15.77
C SER A 39 11.79 -3.08 16.66
N LYS A 40 11.47 -1.79 16.56
CA LYS A 40 12.07 -0.74 17.35
C LYS A 40 11.70 -0.85 18.82
N ASP A 41 12.64 -0.47 19.71
CA ASP A 41 12.39 -0.31 21.14
C ASP A 41 11.84 1.09 21.44
N ILE A 42 10.59 1.31 21.04
CA ILE A 42 9.82 2.54 21.25
C ILE A 42 8.44 2.19 21.82
N SER A 43 7.75 3.17 22.36
CA SER A 43 6.42 2.97 22.94
C SER A 43 5.42 2.42 21.92
N LYS A 44 4.41 1.68 22.41
CA LYS A 44 3.31 1.18 21.56
C LYS A 44 2.59 2.32 20.84
N GLU A 45 2.40 3.44 21.50
CA GLU A 45 1.77 4.63 20.92
C GLU A 45 2.58 5.20 19.75
N GLU A 46 3.89 5.28 19.90
CA GLU A 46 4.82 5.73 18.86
C GLU A 46 4.77 4.78 17.65
N LYS A 47 4.80 3.45 17.88
CA LYS A 47 4.61 2.45 16.81
C LYS A 47 3.30 2.67 16.05
N ILE A 48 2.19 2.84 16.78
CA ILE A 48 0.87 3.11 16.18
C ILE A 48 0.90 4.37 15.32
N ASN A 49 1.51 5.45 15.79
CA ASN A 49 1.57 6.70 15.04
C ASN A 49 2.39 6.56 13.76
N GLN A 50 3.54 5.88 13.81
CA GLN A 50 4.36 5.63 12.62
C GLN A 50 3.68 4.68 11.63
N LEU A 51 2.95 3.64 12.10
CA LEU A 51 2.17 2.74 11.23
C LEU A 51 1.00 3.46 10.54
N LYS A 52 0.36 4.43 11.20
CA LYS A 52 -0.67 5.27 10.55
C LYS A 52 -0.12 6.06 9.37
N VAL A 53 1.11 6.56 9.46
CA VAL A 53 1.77 7.27 8.36
C VAL A 53 1.95 6.32 7.17
N ILE A 54 2.49 5.11 7.40
CA ILE A 54 2.63 4.11 6.32
C ILE A 54 1.27 3.80 5.70
N ALA A 55 0.23 3.56 6.51
CA ALA A 55 -1.09 3.26 5.99
C ALA A 55 -1.67 4.39 5.11
N LYS A 56 -1.51 5.65 5.52
CA LYS A 56 -1.94 6.81 4.72
C LYS A 56 -1.23 6.93 3.38
N GLU A 57 0.04 6.55 3.33
CA GLU A 57 0.86 6.62 2.11
C GLU A 57 0.59 5.46 1.14
N THR A 58 0.22 4.29 1.67
CA THR A 58 0.24 3.05 0.89
C THR A 58 -1.13 2.39 0.68
N VAL A 59 -2.17 2.80 1.42
CA VAL A 59 -3.51 2.21 1.33
C VAL A 59 -4.50 3.17 0.68
N ASP A 60 -5.28 2.69 -0.30
CA ASP A 60 -6.45 3.39 -0.82
C ASP A 60 -7.60 3.35 0.20
N ILE A 61 -7.43 4.07 1.33
CA ILE A 61 -8.40 4.08 2.43
C ILE A 61 -9.80 4.51 1.93
N ARG A 62 -9.86 5.43 0.98
CA ARG A 62 -11.12 5.87 0.36
C ARG A 62 -11.80 4.74 -0.43
N GLY A 63 -11.02 4.03 -1.24
CA GLY A 63 -11.49 2.87 -2.00
C GLY A 63 -11.98 1.75 -1.09
N VAL A 64 -11.21 1.42 -0.05
CA VAL A 64 -11.60 0.43 0.98
C VAL A 64 -12.89 0.86 1.70
N GLY A 65 -13.02 2.14 2.05
CA GLY A 65 -14.24 2.69 2.65
C GLY A 65 -15.46 2.50 1.76
N PHE A 66 -15.37 2.88 0.49
CA PHE A 66 -16.47 2.67 -0.45
C PHE A 66 -16.77 1.21 -0.76
N TYR A 67 -15.76 0.36 -0.72
CA TYR A 67 -15.96 -1.08 -0.86
C TYR A 67 -16.74 -1.64 0.34
N SER A 68 -16.41 -1.23 1.56
CA SER A 68 -17.01 -1.77 2.78
C SER A 68 -18.49 -1.44 2.94
N ILE A 69 -18.98 -0.27 2.46
CA ILE A 69 -20.41 0.05 2.46
C ILE A 69 -21.16 -0.50 1.24
N GLY A 70 -20.43 -1.07 0.27
CA GLY A 70 -21.03 -1.76 -0.88
C GLY A 70 -22.04 -0.92 -1.66
N SER A 71 -23.22 -1.51 -1.94
CA SER A 71 -24.27 -0.85 -2.72
C SER A 71 -24.94 0.33 -1.99
N ALA A 72 -24.88 0.39 -0.67
CA ALA A 72 -25.49 1.47 0.11
C ALA A 72 -24.93 2.85 -0.25
N ARG A 73 -23.66 2.92 -0.74
CA ARG A 73 -23.05 4.16 -1.24
C ARG A 73 -23.86 4.87 -2.33
N LYS A 74 -24.69 4.12 -3.10
CA LYS A 74 -25.50 4.69 -4.18
C LYS A 74 -26.64 5.57 -3.66
N ASN A 75 -27.06 5.35 -2.42
CA ASN A 75 -28.16 6.06 -1.77
C ASN A 75 -27.68 7.27 -0.95
N LEU A 76 -26.37 7.47 -0.84
CA LEU A 76 -25.77 8.58 -0.12
C LEU A 76 -25.56 9.77 -1.03
N ASN A 77 -25.90 10.98 -0.57
CA ASN A 77 -25.48 12.23 -1.19
C ASN A 77 -23.98 12.50 -0.94
N GLU A 78 -23.40 13.54 -1.55
CA GLU A 78 -21.97 13.82 -1.45
C GLU A 78 -21.54 14.16 -0.02
N ASP A 79 -22.34 14.92 0.74
CA ASP A 79 -22.01 15.28 2.12
C ASP A 79 -21.97 14.03 3.02
N GLN A 80 -22.95 13.14 2.84
CA GLN A 80 -22.99 11.86 3.57
C GLN A 80 -21.79 10.97 3.21
N LYS A 81 -21.40 10.92 1.93
CA LYS A 81 -20.21 10.18 1.51
C LYS A 81 -18.93 10.76 2.13
N ASN A 82 -18.78 12.08 2.10
CA ASN A 82 -17.63 12.75 2.69
C ASN A 82 -17.55 12.51 4.20
N LYS A 83 -18.67 12.66 4.91
CA LYS A 83 -18.73 12.39 6.35
C LYS A 83 -18.43 10.94 6.69
N TYR A 84 -18.96 10.00 5.89
CA TYR A 84 -18.65 8.58 6.05
C TYR A 84 -17.16 8.31 5.89
N LEU A 85 -16.53 8.86 4.84
CA LEU A 85 -15.10 8.62 4.56
C LEU A 85 -14.20 9.21 5.65
N GLU A 86 -14.53 10.39 6.19
CA GLU A 86 -13.81 10.99 7.32
C GLU A 86 -13.82 10.04 8.54
N VAL A 87 -15.00 9.57 8.93
CA VAL A 87 -15.15 8.65 10.07
C VAL A 87 -14.51 7.29 9.78
N PHE A 88 -14.62 6.81 8.55
CA PHE A 88 -14.00 5.54 8.14
C PHE A 88 -12.48 5.60 8.18
N GLU A 89 -11.87 6.68 7.71
CA GLU A 89 -10.41 6.85 7.76
C GLU A 89 -9.90 6.79 9.20
N ASP A 90 -10.52 7.52 10.12
CA ASP A 90 -10.15 7.51 11.54
C ASP A 90 -10.30 6.12 12.16
N TYR A 91 -11.41 5.44 11.90
CA TYR A 91 -11.65 4.08 12.36
C TYR A 91 -10.62 3.10 11.78
N PHE A 92 -10.39 3.16 10.46
CA PHE A 92 -9.44 2.28 9.78
C PHE A 92 -8.03 2.44 10.34
N LEU A 93 -7.53 3.68 10.38
CA LEU A 93 -6.18 3.97 10.86
C LEU A 93 -5.98 3.54 12.31
N LYS A 94 -6.98 3.76 13.18
CA LYS A 94 -6.92 3.35 14.58
C LYS A 94 -6.93 1.83 14.72
N SER A 95 -7.86 1.16 14.07
CA SER A 95 -8.03 -0.30 14.19
C SER A 95 -6.87 -1.06 13.59
N PHE A 96 -6.45 -0.67 12.37
CA PHE A 96 -5.38 -1.32 11.64
C PHE A 96 -4.03 -1.17 12.35
N SER A 97 -3.62 0.06 12.69
CA SER A 97 -2.33 0.29 13.32
C SER A 97 -2.26 -0.28 14.76
N SER A 98 -3.39 -0.26 15.51
CA SER A 98 -3.44 -0.89 16.82
C SER A 98 -3.23 -2.40 16.74
N ARG A 99 -3.89 -3.08 15.79
CA ARG A 99 -3.70 -4.53 15.58
C ARG A 99 -2.28 -4.87 15.13
N LEU A 100 -1.71 -4.11 14.19
CA LEU A 100 -0.33 -4.33 13.76
C LEU A 100 0.67 -4.14 14.90
N SER A 101 0.45 -3.18 15.81
CA SER A 101 1.34 -2.92 16.94
C SER A 101 1.43 -4.05 17.96
N GLU A 102 0.56 -5.06 17.86
CA GLU A 102 0.62 -6.29 18.69
C GLU A 102 1.63 -7.32 18.19
N TYR A 103 2.16 -7.13 16.98
CA TYR A 103 3.21 -7.99 16.43
C TYR A 103 4.59 -7.48 16.86
N SER A 104 5.41 -8.40 17.32
CA SER A 104 6.83 -8.16 17.58
C SER A 104 7.64 -8.82 16.49
N ASN A 105 8.42 -8.03 15.74
CA ASN A 105 9.31 -8.51 14.69
C ASN A 105 8.64 -9.45 13.67
N PRO A 106 7.53 -9.06 13.03
CA PRO A 106 6.84 -9.91 12.07
C PRO A 106 7.71 -10.13 10.82
N LYS A 107 7.72 -11.37 10.32
CA LYS A 107 8.42 -11.75 9.10
C LYS A 107 7.40 -12.05 8.02
N ILE A 108 7.37 -11.22 6.97
CA ILE A 108 6.47 -11.40 5.83
C ILE A 108 7.32 -11.76 4.61
N ASP A 109 7.00 -12.89 4.01
CA ASP A 109 7.65 -13.43 2.82
C ASP A 109 6.73 -13.22 1.63
N VAL A 110 7.11 -12.29 0.75
CA VAL A 110 6.39 -12.02 -0.50
C VAL A 110 6.76 -13.09 -1.51
N GLN A 111 5.76 -13.77 -2.09
CA GLN A 111 5.96 -14.95 -2.92
C GLN A 111 5.76 -14.66 -4.39
N ASP A 112 4.51 -14.53 -4.83
CA ASP A 112 4.15 -14.36 -6.22
C ASP A 112 3.11 -13.25 -6.44
N LYS A 113 2.84 -12.95 -7.70
CA LYS A 113 1.80 -11.98 -8.09
C LYS A 113 1.00 -12.48 -9.28
N ASP A 114 -0.30 -12.13 -9.28
CA ASP A 114 -1.25 -12.37 -10.37
C ASP A 114 -1.87 -11.08 -10.85
N VAL A 115 -1.77 -10.77 -12.13
CA VAL A 115 -2.45 -9.63 -12.74
C VAL A 115 -3.92 -9.96 -12.95
N LEU A 116 -4.81 -9.37 -12.16
CA LEU A 116 -6.26 -9.58 -12.31
C LEU A 116 -6.82 -8.86 -13.54
N ASN A 117 -6.38 -7.65 -13.77
CA ASN A 117 -6.75 -6.80 -14.91
C ASN A 117 -5.80 -5.59 -14.99
N LYS A 118 -6.05 -4.69 -15.94
CA LYS A 118 -5.22 -3.49 -16.18
C LYS A 118 -5.05 -2.55 -14.98
N ASN A 119 -5.90 -2.67 -13.94
CA ASN A 119 -5.90 -1.76 -12.79
C ASN A 119 -5.55 -2.46 -11.48
N TYR A 120 -5.51 -3.78 -11.43
CA TYR A 120 -5.35 -4.53 -10.19
C TYR A 120 -4.45 -5.75 -10.36
N THR A 121 -3.55 -5.89 -9.42
CA THR A 121 -2.69 -7.07 -9.25
C THR A 121 -2.88 -7.63 -7.84
N ILE A 122 -2.94 -8.94 -7.69
CA ILE A 122 -2.83 -9.61 -6.38
C ILE A 122 -1.36 -9.97 -6.17
N VAL A 123 -0.83 -9.59 -5.01
CA VAL A 123 0.46 -10.06 -4.52
C VAL A 123 0.20 -10.99 -3.36
N ARG A 124 0.80 -12.18 -3.37
CA ARG A 124 0.67 -13.16 -2.29
C ARG A 124 1.86 -13.09 -1.36
N SER A 125 1.60 -13.24 -0.09
CA SER A 125 2.65 -13.34 0.92
C SER A 125 2.25 -14.25 2.07
N ILE A 126 3.24 -14.60 2.88
CA ILE A 126 3.07 -15.40 4.08
C ILE A 126 3.63 -14.62 5.27
N LEU A 127 2.81 -14.40 6.28
CA LEU A 127 3.32 -14.06 7.61
C LEU A 127 3.82 -15.36 8.25
N VAL A 128 5.12 -15.42 8.45
CA VAL A 128 5.81 -16.62 8.93
C VAL A 128 5.35 -16.97 10.34
N ALA A 129 5.10 -18.27 10.57
CA ALA A 129 4.72 -18.79 11.88
C ALA A 129 5.77 -18.47 12.96
N THR A 130 5.31 -18.29 14.19
CA THR A 130 6.13 -18.22 15.39
C THR A 130 5.66 -19.30 16.37
N PRO A 131 6.39 -19.58 17.48
CA PRO A 131 5.91 -20.53 18.48
C PRO A 131 4.51 -20.22 19.01
N ASP A 132 4.12 -18.95 19.05
CA ASP A 132 2.85 -18.48 19.62
C ASP A 132 1.76 -18.21 18.58
N ARG A 133 2.09 -18.25 17.29
CA ARG A 133 1.16 -17.87 16.20
C ARG A 133 1.36 -18.73 14.96
N PRO A 134 0.28 -19.24 14.34
CA PRO A 134 0.37 -20.00 13.10
C PRO A 134 0.78 -19.10 11.93
N GLU A 135 1.18 -19.74 10.84
CA GLU A 135 1.34 -19.09 9.53
C GLU A 135 0.02 -18.48 9.06
N ILE A 136 0.10 -17.28 8.44
CA ILE A 136 -1.05 -16.59 7.84
C ILE A 136 -0.73 -16.27 6.39
N LYS A 137 -1.57 -16.73 5.46
CA LYS A 137 -1.52 -16.32 4.06
C LYS A 137 -2.21 -14.96 3.89
N ILE A 138 -1.57 -14.06 3.17
CA ILE A 138 -2.05 -12.70 2.95
C ILE A 138 -2.06 -12.41 1.46
N ASP A 139 -3.23 -12.05 0.92
CA ASP A 139 -3.41 -11.57 -0.44
C ASP A 139 -3.58 -10.05 -0.43
N TRP A 140 -2.63 -9.36 -1.06
CA TRP A 140 -2.64 -7.91 -1.20
C TRP A 140 -3.25 -7.54 -2.55
N ARG A 141 -4.35 -6.79 -2.53
CA ARG A 141 -4.96 -6.28 -3.75
C ARG A 141 -4.38 -4.91 -4.07
N ILE A 142 -3.49 -4.86 -5.04
CA ILE A 142 -2.78 -3.64 -5.40
C ILE A 142 -3.51 -2.93 -6.55
N TYR A 143 -3.85 -1.66 -6.34
CA TYR A 143 -4.38 -0.79 -7.38
C TYR A 143 -3.23 -0.17 -8.16
N THR A 144 -3.12 -0.53 -9.44
CA THR A 144 -1.98 -0.22 -10.31
C THR A 144 -2.32 0.73 -11.46
N LYS A 145 -3.47 1.43 -11.38
CA LYS A 145 -3.87 2.39 -12.42
C LYS A 145 -2.86 3.53 -12.56
N ASN A 146 -2.25 3.97 -11.45
CA ASN A 146 -1.09 4.84 -11.45
C ASN A 146 0.14 3.99 -11.11
N PRO A 147 0.96 3.58 -12.10
CA PRO A 147 2.08 2.69 -11.86
C PRO A 147 3.21 3.33 -11.06
N ASP A 148 3.30 4.67 -11.03
CA ASP A 148 4.31 5.39 -10.26
C ASP A 148 3.92 5.52 -8.78
N ASN A 149 2.65 5.29 -8.45
CA ASN A 149 2.12 5.37 -7.09
C ASN A 149 1.02 4.31 -6.89
N PRO A 150 1.38 3.02 -6.81
CA PRO A 150 0.44 1.95 -6.51
C PRO A 150 -0.10 2.07 -5.08
N LEU A 151 -1.31 1.54 -4.84
CA LEU A 151 -1.95 1.53 -3.52
C LEU A 151 -2.50 0.13 -3.20
N ILE A 152 -2.51 -0.23 -1.92
CA ILE A 152 -3.15 -1.44 -1.39
C ILE A 152 -4.65 -1.23 -1.30
#